data_327886fbba4253626c79afae846b5a2f
#
_entry.id   327886fbba4253626c79afae846b5a2f
#
_cell.length_a   1.000
_cell.length_b   1.000
_cell.length_c   1.000
_cell.angle_alpha   90.00
_cell.angle_beta   90.00
_cell.angle_gamma   90.00
#
_symmetry.space_group_name_H-M   'P 1'
#
loop_
_entity.id
_entity.type
_entity.pdbx_description
1 polymer ?
#
loop_
_entity_poly.entity_id
_entity_poly.type
_entity_poly.pdbx_seq_one_letter_code
_entity_poly.pdbx_strand_id
1 'polypeptide(L)'
;MEPVLAQTTGFFRERPVAGGLAAAFSAVWVHRVDERAVPPIVITPDATIDLQWIDGRFRVAGPDKEPQIEQPAAGAVIVGFRFRPGAAAGWLGVPASEIVGGRLDLSELWGRRCRELSDRIRPMPNFADLVRHLEEAIGARTEGRRALDPQMGLAFDVIHKGLPPETPLVPFLQRQLHMSERTLRRRFEDAFGYGPKTLDRILRFHRFRRLQRQQGEASTALLAIEAGYADQAHLIRESRRLTGVTPAALT
;
A
#
# COMPACT_ATOMS: atom_id res chain seq x y z
N MET A 1 -19.79 -16.88 4.69
CA MET A 1 -19.85 -15.97 3.52
C MET A 1 -18.46 -15.93 2.93
N GLU A 2 -18.32 -16.15 1.62
CA GLU A 2 -16.99 -16.12 0.97
C GLU A 2 -16.42 -14.69 0.98
N PRO A 3 -15.09 -14.52 1.17
CA PRO A 3 -14.45 -13.21 1.14
C PRO A 3 -14.58 -12.55 -0.24
N VAL A 4 -14.77 -11.23 -0.26
CA VAL A 4 -14.86 -10.41 -1.48
C VAL A 4 -13.73 -9.38 -1.51
N LEU A 5 -13.46 -8.77 -2.68
CA LEU A 5 -12.48 -7.70 -2.78
C LEU A 5 -12.97 -6.44 -2.06
N ALA A 6 -12.08 -5.76 -1.34
CA ALA A 6 -12.40 -4.59 -0.52
C ALA A 6 -13.17 -3.48 -1.28
N GLN A 7 -12.90 -3.30 -2.56
CA GLN A 7 -13.54 -2.27 -3.40
C GLN A 7 -15.04 -2.50 -3.67
N THR A 8 -15.59 -3.66 -3.30
CA THR A 8 -17.00 -4.01 -3.55
C THR A 8 -17.91 -3.82 -2.34
N THR A 9 -17.40 -3.32 -1.21
CA THR A 9 -18.11 -3.31 0.08
C THR A 9 -18.52 -1.92 0.55
N GLY A 10 -18.89 -1.03 -0.36
CA GLY A 10 -19.35 0.30 -0.01
C GLY A 10 -18.78 1.39 -0.90
N PHE A 11 -18.69 2.61 -0.37
CA PHE A 11 -18.18 3.77 -1.09
C PHE A 11 -16.69 3.98 -0.81
N PHE A 12 -15.87 3.99 -1.86
CA PHE A 12 -14.44 4.31 -1.79
C PHE A 12 -14.11 5.55 -2.63
N ARG A 13 -13.35 6.47 -2.06
CA ARG A 13 -12.82 7.64 -2.76
C ARG A 13 -11.40 7.92 -2.33
N GLU A 14 -10.52 8.19 -3.30
CA GLU A 14 -9.13 8.57 -3.10
C GLU A 14 -8.82 9.88 -3.82
N ARG A 15 -7.97 10.71 -3.22
CA ARG A 15 -7.44 11.93 -3.85
C ARG A 15 -6.00 12.18 -3.41
N PRO A 16 -5.20 12.89 -4.19
CA PRO A 16 -3.87 13.34 -3.74
C PRO A 16 -3.97 14.18 -2.46
N VAL A 17 -2.94 14.08 -1.63
CA VAL A 17 -2.77 15.00 -0.49
C VAL A 17 -2.19 16.33 -0.97
N ALA A 18 -2.34 17.38 -0.15
CA ALA A 18 -1.78 18.70 -0.41
C ALA A 18 -0.88 19.18 0.74
N GLY A 19 -0.14 20.28 0.50
CA GLY A 19 0.64 20.96 1.52
C GLY A 19 1.73 20.09 2.15
N GLY A 20 1.95 20.26 3.45
CA GLY A 20 3.00 19.58 4.22
C GLY A 20 2.91 18.05 4.25
N LEU A 21 1.73 17.48 3.98
CA LEU A 21 1.55 16.02 3.90
C LEU A 21 2.28 15.40 2.70
N ALA A 22 2.42 16.12 1.59
CA ALA A 22 2.97 15.60 0.34
C ALA A 22 4.43 15.14 0.45
N ALA A 23 5.14 15.54 1.50
CA ALA A 23 6.49 15.06 1.79
C ALA A 23 6.53 13.56 2.17
N ALA A 24 5.49 13.05 2.83
CA ALA A 24 5.44 11.67 3.31
C ALA A 24 4.31 10.85 2.70
N PHE A 25 3.21 11.48 2.28
CA PHE A 25 2.03 10.80 1.79
C PHE A 25 1.76 11.11 0.31
N SER A 26 1.16 10.17 -0.41
CA SER A 26 0.75 10.32 -1.81
C SER A 26 -0.73 10.64 -1.95
N ALA A 27 -1.55 10.05 -1.10
CA ALA A 27 -3.00 10.17 -1.18
C ALA A 27 -3.66 10.12 0.20
N VAL A 28 -4.86 10.70 0.28
CA VAL A 28 -5.84 10.42 1.33
C VAL A 28 -7.03 9.72 0.68
N TRP A 29 -7.49 8.65 1.33
CA TRP A 29 -8.63 7.89 0.87
C TRP A 29 -9.65 7.68 1.99
N VAL A 30 -10.86 7.42 1.59
CA VAL A 30 -12.00 7.17 2.48
C VAL A 30 -12.70 5.93 2.00
N HIS A 31 -12.98 5.04 2.93
CA HIS A 31 -13.86 3.91 2.71
C HIS A 31 -15.01 3.98 3.72
N ARG A 32 -16.22 4.12 3.22
CA ARG A 32 -17.44 3.97 4.01
C ARG A 32 -18.02 2.61 3.70
N VAL A 33 -17.96 1.72 4.68
CA VAL A 33 -18.52 0.37 4.58
C VAL A 33 -20.04 0.45 4.54
N ASP A 34 -20.70 -0.41 3.77
CA ASP A 34 -22.14 -0.50 3.75
C ASP A 34 -22.72 -0.72 5.15
N GLU A 35 -23.90 -0.15 5.41
CA GLU A 35 -24.62 -0.30 6.69
C GLU A 35 -25.16 -1.73 6.91
N ARG A 36 -25.24 -2.51 5.83
CA ARG A 36 -25.61 -3.92 5.90
C ARG A 36 -24.38 -4.76 6.25
N ALA A 37 -24.60 -5.92 6.85
CA ALA A 37 -23.52 -6.87 7.10
C ALA A 37 -22.79 -7.19 5.79
N VAL A 38 -21.49 -6.90 5.74
CA VAL A 38 -20.64 -7.18 4.58
C VAL A 38 -19.85 -8.47 4.82
N PRO A 39 -19.54 -9.22 3.75
CA PRO A 39 -18.66 -10.38 3.87
C PRO A 39 -17.24 -9.95 4.29
N PRO A 40 -16.41 -10.88 4.78
CA PRO A 40 -14.98 -10.62 4.93
C PRO A 40 -14.39 -10.08 3.62
N ILE A 41 -13.47 -9.13 3.72
CA ILE A 41 -12.79 -8.55 2.56
C ILE A 41 -11.38 -9.10 2.42
N VAL A 42 -10.96 -9.33 1.18
CA VAL A 42 -9.57 -9.67 0.85
C VAL A 42 -8.82 -8.41 0.48
N ILE A 43 -7.81 -8.08 1.26
CA ILE A 43 -6.83 -7.03 0.95
C ILE A 43 -5.70 -7.69 0.17
N THR A 44 -5.59 -7.35 -1.10
CA THR A 44 -4.52 -7.83 -1.96
C THR A 44 -3.24 -7.01 -1.72
N PRO A 45 -2.06 -7.63 -1.59
CA PRO A 45 -0.79 -6.91 -1.54
C PRO A 45 -0.65 -5.93 -2.69
N ASP A 46 -0.40 -4.65 -2.39
CA ASP A 46 -0.29 -3.58 -3.39
C ASP A 46 0.98 -2.74 -3.25
N ALA A 47 1.88 -3.16 -2.36
CA ALA A 47 3.12 -2.48 -2.03
C ALA A 47 2.91 -1.12 -1.34
N THR A 48 1.74 -0.89 -0.74
CA THR A 48 1.47 0.33 0.02
C THR A 48 1.54 0.10 1.54
N ILE A 49 1.74 1.19 2.25
CA ILE A 49 1.60 1.29 3.70
C ILE A 49 0.66 2.46 3.94
N ASP A 50 -0.37 2.26 4.74
CA ASP A 50 -1.36 3.28 5.04
C ASP A 50 -1.40 3.58 6.55
N LEU A 51 -1.46 4.86 6.90
CA LEU A 51 -1.88 5.31 8.21
C LEU A 51 -3.40 5.49 8.17
N GLN A 52 -4.13 4.72 8.95
CA GLN A 52 -5.58 4.67 8.94
C GLN A 52 -6.15 5.28 10.23
N TRP A 53 -7.25 6.01 10.11
CA TRP A 53 -8.10 6.42 11.22
C TRP A 53 -9.39 5.62 11.19
N ILE A 54 -9.64 4.83 12.24
CA ILE A 54 -10.79 3.94 12.37
C ILE A 54 -11.27 4.03 13.83
N ASP A 55 -12.56 4.28 14.04
CA ASP A 55 -13.20 4.27 15.36
C ASP A 55 -12.44 5.09 16.42
N GLY A 56 -11.96 6.28 16.02
CA GLY A 56 -11.26 7.16 16.94
C GLY A 56 -9.78 6.80 17.21
N ARG A 57 -9.19 5.87 16.47
CA ARG A 57 -7.81 5.41 16.65
C ARG A 57 -7.00 5.45 15.36
N PHE A 58 -5.70 5.68 15.50
CA PHE A 58 -4.76 5.50 14.41
C PHE A 58 -4.25 4.06 14.35
N ARG A 59 -4.32 3.46 13.17
CA ARG A 59 -3.79 2.13 12.86
C ARG A 59 -2.82 2.26 11.69
N VAL A 60 -1.73 1.52 11.73
CA VAL A 60 -0.83 1.34 10.59
C VAL A 60 -1.18 0.01 9.91
N ALA A 61 -1.56 0.07 8.64
CA ALA A 61 -1.66 -1.10 7.79
C ALA A 61 -0.32 -1.24 7.06
N GLY A 62 0.46 -2.22 7.46
CA GLY A 62 1.83 -2.43 6.98
C GLY A 62 1.87 -3.05 5.60
N PRO A 63 3.04 -3.13 4.93
CA PRO A 63 3.08 -3.70 3.61
C PRO A 63 2.77 -5.20 3.66
N ASP A 64 1.88 -5.67 2.80
CA ASP A 64 1.49 -7.06 2.76
C ASP A 64 2.32 -7.85 1.74
N LYS A 65 2.66 -9.11 2.05
CA LYS A 65 3.30 -10.07 1.13
C LYS A 65 2.31 -11.08 0.60
N GLU A 66 1.23 -11.30 1.34
CA GLU A 66 0.16 -12.26 1.13
C GLU A 66 -1.19 -11.60 1.36
N PRO A 67 -2.29 -12.11 0.80
CA PRO A 67 -3.60 -11.55 1.01
C PRO A 67 -3.96 -11.53 2.50
N GLN A 68 -4.54 -10.43 2.96
CA GLN A 68 -5.08 -10.30 4.30
C GLN A 68 -6.59 -10.38 4.27
N ILE A 69 -7.19 -11.03 5.26
CA ILE A 69 -8.65 -11.07 5.39
C ILE A 69 -9.03 -10.16 6.55
N GLU A 70 -9.85 -9.16 6.27
CA GLU A 70 -10.41 -8.25 7.27
C GLU A 70 -11.93 -8.34 7.31
N GLN A 71 -12.51 -8.15 8.49
CA GLN A 71 -13.96 -8.05 8.69
C GLN A 71 -14.29 -6.64 9.17
N PRO A 72 -14.57 -5.70 8.24
CA PRO A 72 -14.95 -4.36 8.65
C PRO A 72 -16.32 -4.37 9.31
N ALA A 73 -16.53 -3.52 10.31
CA ALA A 73 -17.84 -3.33 10.90
C ALA A 73 -18.79 -2.66 9.89
N ALA A 74 -20.06 -3.06 9.89
CA ALA A 74 -21.08 -2.43 9.07
C ALA A 74 -21.20 -0.93 9.41
N GLY A 75 -21.26 -0.08 8.38
CA GLY A 75 -21.29 1.38 8.54
C GLY A 75 -19.97 2.02 8.98
N ALA A 76 -18.90 1.24 9.17
CA ALA A 76 -17.60 1.79 9.55
C ALA A 76 -17.08 2.80 8.52
N VAL A 77 -16.43 3.85 9.01
CA VAL A 77 -15.77 4.84 8.17
C VAL A 77 -14.28 4.80 8.46
N ILE A 78 -13.52 4.55 7.41
CA ILE A 78 -12.07 4.46 7.46
C ILE A 78 -11.50 5.63 6.65
N VAL A 79 -10.62 6.42 7.26
CA VAL A 79 -9.82 7.43 6.56
C VAL A 79 -8.39 6.95 6.53
N GLY A 80 -7.83 6.77 5.34
CA GLY A 80 -6.46 6.32 5.18
C GLY A 80 -5.57 7.37 4.52
N PHE A 81 -4.35 7.47 4.99
CA PHE A 81 -3.28 8.28 4.43
C PHE A 81 -2.23 7.32 3.87
N ARG A 82 -2.13 7.23 2.56
CA ARG A 82 -1.20 6.35 1.87
C ARG A 82 0.17 6.96 1.85
N PHE A 83 1.15 6.29 2.44
CA PHE A 83 2.53 6.74 2.37
C PHE A 83 3.06 6.73 0.93
N ARG A 84 3.93 7.68 0.63
CA ARG A 84 4.76 7.57 -0.57
C ARG A 84 5.67 6.34 -0.44
N PRO A 85 5.99 5.67 -1.56
CA PRO A 85 6.89 4.52 -1.52
C PRO A 85 8.19 4.84 -0.80
N GLY A 86 8.51 4.07 0.24
CA GLY A 86 9.71 4.25 1.07
C GLY A 86 9.64 5.34 2.15
N ALA A 87 8.53 6.08 2.28
CA ALA A 87 8.42 7.15 3.28
C ALA A 87 8.02 6.67 4.68
N ALA A 88 7.32 5.54 4.76
CA ALA A 88 6.70 5.08 6.01
C ALA A 88 7.72 4.86 7.12
N ALA A 89 8.84 4.20 6.84
CA ALA A 89 9.87 3.91 7.84
C ALA A 89 10.42 5.18 8.50
N GLY A 90 10.73 6.21 7.70
CA GLY A 90 11.23 7.49 8.22
C GLY A 90 10.17 8.25 9.03
N TRP A 91 8.89 8.15 8.65
CA TRP A 91 7.80 8.82 9.34
C TRP A 91 7.38 8.09 10.62
N LEU A 92 7.27 6.77 10.59
CA LEU A 92 6.90 5.93 11.74
C LEU A 92 8.05 5.82 12.76
N GLY A 93 9.30 5.85 12.30
CA GLY A 93 10.50 5.70 13.11
C GLY A 93 10.90 4.24 13.34
N VAL A 94 10.34 3.31 12.56
CA VAL A 94 10.68 1.88 12.57
C VAL A 94 10.86 1.38 11.14
N PRO A 95 11.73 0.37 10.89
CA PRO A 95 11.84 -0.26 9.59
C PRO A 95 10.51 -0.86 9.13
N ALA A 96 10.19 -0.76 7.84
CA ALA A 96 8.98 -1.35 7.30
C ALA A 96 8.92 -2.88 7.46
N SER A 97 10.07 -3.54 7.61
CA SER A 97 10.18 -4.99 7.88
C SER A 97 9.55 -5.41 9.22
N GLU A 98 9.49 -4.49 10.20
CA GLU A 98 8.88 -4.77 11.51
C GLU A 98 7.35 -4.72 11.50
N ILE A 99 6.76 -4.16 10.44
CA ILE A 99 5.31 -3.98 10.31
C ILE A 99 4.67 -4.80 9.18
N VAL A 100 5.44 -5.66 8.52
CA VAL A 100 4.96 -6.50 7.40
C VAL A 100 3.78 -7.37 7.81
N GLY A 101 2.68 -7.30 7.04
CA GLY A 101 1.44 -8.04 7.32
C GLY A 101 0.70 -7.57 8.57
N GLY A 102 1.20 -6.52 9.22
CA GLY A 102 0.66 -5.98 10.46
C GLY A 102 -0.54 -5.06 10.25
N ARG A 103 -1.37 -5.02 11.28
CA ARG A 103 -2.43 -4.04 11.50
C ARG A 103 -2.26 -3.51 12.92
N LEU A 104 -1.25 -2.63 13.08
CA LEU A 104 -0.76 -2.21 14.39
C LEU A 104 -1.46 -0.92 14.83
N ASP A 105 -1.87 -0.84 16.09
CA ASP A 105 -2.27 0.44 16.66
C ASP A 105 -1.05 1.36 16.69
N LEU A 106 -1.17 2.59 16.21
CA LEU A 106 -0.05 3.55 16.21
C LEU A 106 0.48 3.82 17.62
N SER A 107 -0.34 3.60 18.64
CA SER A 107 0.08 3.74 20.05
C SER A 107 1.12 2.70 20.46
N GLU A 108 1.16 1.55 19.82
CA GLU A 108 2.19 0.53 20.05
C GLU A 108 3.58 1.01 19.61
N LEU A 109 3.62 1.82 18.53
CA LEU A 109 4.86 2.38 17.99
C LEU A 109 5.24 3.70 18.67
N TRP A 110 4.26 4.54 18.98
CA TRP A 110 4.50 5.92 19.42
C TRP A 110 4.14 6.21 20.89
N GLY A 111 3.44 5.30 21.55
CA GLY A 111 3.05 5.48 22.96
C GLY A 111 2.34 6.81 23.21
N ARG A 112 2.91 7.66 24.09
CA ARG A 112 2.34 8.97 24.44
C ARG A 112 2.16 9.89 23.22
N ARG A 113 3.05 9.86 22.25
CA ARG A 113 2.97 10.70 21.04
C ARG A 113 1.72 10.41 20.20
N CYS A 114 1.26 9.15 20.17
CA CYS A 114 0.01 8.79 19.51
C CYS A 114 -1.19 9.36 20.26
N ARG A 115 -1.20 9.28 21.60
CA ARG A 115 -2.28 9.87 22.41
C ARG A 115 -2.37 11.38 22.19
N GLU A 116 -1.25 12.10 22.22
CA GLU A 116 -1.19 13.53 21.94
C GLU A 116 -1.69 13.89 20.52
N LEU A 117 -1.50 13.02 19.55
CA LEU A 117 -2.04 13.18 18.21
C LEU A 117 -3.55 12.94 18.20
N SER A 118 -4.02 11.86 18.81
CA SER A 118 -5.44 11.49 18.89
C SER A 118 -6.26 12.51 19.66
N ASP A 119 -5.73 13.05 20.75
CA ASP A 119 -6.40 14.06 21.58
C ASP A 119 -6.68 15.38 20.83
N ARG A 120 -5.96 15.63 19.75
CA ARG A 120 -6.21 16.77 18.85
C ARG A 120 -7.39 16.54 17.91
N ILE A 121 -7.76 15.28 17.69
CA ILE A 121 -8.86 14.92 16.80
C ILE A 121 -10.16 14.98 17.60
N ARG A 122 -10.92 16.05 17.40
CA ARG A 122 -12.22 16.23 18.05
C ARG A 122 -13.34 15.58 17.25
N PRO A 123 -14.43 15.15 17.88
CA PRO A 123 -15.65 14.79 17.17
C PRO A 123 -16.07 15.93 16.25
N MET A 124 -16.28 15.64 14.97
CA MET A 124 -16.66 16.63 13.97
C MET A 124 -18.10 16.40 13.53
N PRO A 125 -18.85 17.48 13.27
CA PRO A 125 -20.27 17.39 12.91
C PRO A 125 -20.48 16.72 11.53
N ASN A 126 -19.47 16.79 10.67
CA ASN A 126 -19.52 16.17 9.37
C ASN A 126 -18.17 15.53 9.00
N PHE A 127 -18.24 14.64 8.04
CA PHE A 127 -17.10 13.83 7.62
C PHE A 127 -15.99 14.63 6.91
N ALA A 128 -16.33 15.65 6.13
CA ALA A 128 -15.35 16.46 5.41
C ALA A 128 -14.46 17.26 6.40
N ASP A 129 -15.06 17.74 7.48
CA ASP A 129 -14.33 18.42 8.55
C ASP A 129 -13.40 17.44 9.30
N LEU A 130 -13.83 16.20 9.53
CA LEU A 130 -12.98 15.18 10.12
C LEU A 130 -11.73 14.93 9.25
N VAL A 131 -11.90 14.72 7.94
CA VAL A 131 -10.76 14.49 7.04
C VAL A 131 -9.80 15.67 7.05
N ARG A 132 -10.31 16.91 6.95
CA ARG A 132 -9.47 18.10 7.01
C ARG A 132 -8.70 18.20 8.32
N HIS A 133 -9.34 17.94 9.44
CA HIS A 133 -8.72 17.99 10.76
C HIS A 133 -7.64 16.93 10.95
N LEU A 134 -7.87 15.73 10.40
CA LEU A 134 -6.86 14.67 10.34
C LEU A 134 -5.66 15.12 9.48
N GLU A 135 -5.89 15.72 8.32
CA GLU A 135 -4.83 16.24 7.46
C GLU A 135 -3.99 17.31 8.19
N GLU A 136 -4.60 18.24 8.89
CA GLU A 136 -3.91 19.27 9.67
C GLU A 136 -3.08 18.66 10.81
N ALA A 137 -3.66 17.73 11.57
CA ALA A 137 -2.99 17.10 12.69
C ALA A 137 -1.80 16.22 12.27
N ILE A 138 -1.94 15.46 11.18
CA ILE A 138 -0.87 14.64 10.61
C ILE A 138 0.17 15.51 9.92
N GLY A 139 -0.26 16.57 9.21
CA GLY A 139 0.62 17.53 8.55
C GLY A 139 1.61 18.17 9.51
N ALA A 140 1.13 18.66 10.66
CA ALA A 140 1.96 19.22 11.71
C ALA A 140 3.00 18.23 12.28
N ARG A 141 2.77 16.93 12.13
CA ARG A 141 3.71 15.86 12.53
C ARG A 141 4.65 15.43 11.41
N THR A 142 4.37 15.82 10.18
CA THR A 142 5.21 15.50 9.02
C THR A 142 6.36 16.49 8.87
N GLU A 143 6.18 17.73 9.34
CA GLU A 143 7.21 18.77 9.33
C GLU A 143 8.46 18.34 10.12
N GLY A 144 9.64 18.52 9.52
CA GLY A 144 10.94 18.20 10.12
C GLY A 144 11.27 16.70 10.22
N ARG A 145 10.44 15.81 9.65
CA ARG A 145 10.76 14.39 9.60
C ARG A 145 11.74 14.05 8.48
N ARG A 146 12.42 12.91 8.65
CA ARG A 146 13.43 12.44 7.71
C ARG A 146 12.86 12.38 6.29
N ALA A 147 13.53 13.03 5.37
CA ALA A 147 13.17 13.00 3.96
C ALA A 147 13.15 11.56 3.43
N LEU A 148 12.35 11.33 2.39
CA LEU A 148 12.39 10.12 1.57
C LEU A 148 13.83 9.78 1.21
N ASP A 149 14.15 8.49 1.23
CA ASP A 149 15.38 7.99 0.64
C ASP A 149 15.27 8.07 -0.89
N PRO A 150 15.97 9.00 -1.56
CA PRO A 150 15.81 9.21 -3.01
C PRO A 150 16.18 7.97 -3.83
N GLN A 151 17.14 7.17 -3.34
CA GLN A 151 17.56 5.95 -4.03
C GLN A 151 16.48 4.86 -3.94
N MET A 152 15.75 4.77 -2.83
CA MET A 152 14.64 3.83 -2.71
C MET A 152 13.44 4.30 -3.53
N GLY A 153 13.18 5.61 -3.63
CA GLY A 153 12.20 6.16 -4.56
C GLY A 153 12.52 5.81 -6.01
N LEU A 154 13.76 6.05 -6.45
CA LEU A 154 14.23 5.68 -7.78
C LEU A 154 14.08 4.16 -8.04
N ALA A 155 14.46 3.32 -7.08
CA ALA A 155 14.33 1.88 -7.19
C ALA A 155 12.86 1.46 -7.36
N PHE A 156 11.96 2.06 -6.59
CA PHE A 156 10.52 1.82 -6.73
C PHE A 156 10.02 2.18 -8.12
N ASP A 157 10.37 3.36 -8.63
CA ASP A 157 9.94 3.84 -9.95
C ASP A 157 10.41 2.92 -11.08
N VAL A 158 11.65 2.44 -10.99
CA VAL A 158 12.22 1.47 -11.95
C VAL A 158 11.40 0.18 -11.95
N ILE A 159 11.13 -0.38 -10.78
CA ILE A 159 10.36 -1.62 -10.64
C ILE A 159 8.90 -1.40 -11.08
N HIS A 160 8.30 -0.27 -10.71
CA HIS A 160 6.93 0.06 -11.06
C HIS A 160 6.73 0.19 -12.58
N LYS A 161 7.68 0.81 -13.28
CA LYS A 161 7.69 0.87 -14.77
C LYS A 161 7.90 -0.51 -15.39
N GLY A 162 8.66 -1.38 -14.74
CA GLY A 162 9.11 -2.66 -15.24
C GLY A 162 10.42 -2.56 -16.01
N LEU A 163 11.19 -3.62 -15.97
CA LEU A 163 12.42 -3.75 -16.76
C LEU A 163 12.14 -4.49 -18.09
N PRO A 164 12.98 -4.24 -19.12
CA PRO A 164 12.92 -5.06 -20.33
C PRO A 164 13.02 -6.56 -20.00
N PRO A 165 12.37 -7.41 -20.81
CA PRO A 165 12.53 -8.85 -20.69
C PRO A 165 14.02 -9.23 -20.62
N GLU A 166 14.33 -10.27 -19.85
CA GLU A 166 15.69 -10.80 -19.66
C GLU A 166 16.66 -9.90 -18.86
N THR A 167 16.23 -8.72 -18.41
CA THR A 167 17.06 -7.88 -17.55
C THR A 167 16.97 -8.36 -16.09
N PRO A 168 18.05 -8.92 -15.51
CA PRO A 168 18.00 -9.40 -14.14
C PRO A 168 17.90 -8.24 -13.15
N LEU A 169 16.79 -8.18 -12.42
CA LEU A 169 16.42 -7.06 -11.54
C LEU A 169 17.49 -6.68 -10.51
N VAL A 170 17.96 -7.65 -9.73
CA VAL A 170 18.91 -7.37 -8.63
C VAL A 170 20.23 -6.83 -9.16
N PRO A 171 20.91 -7.48 -10.13
CA PRO A 171 22.11 -6.93 -10.74
C PRO A 171 21.91 -5.55 -11.40
N PHE A 172 20.76 -5.31 -11.99
CA PHE A 172 20.43 -4.01 -12.56
C PHE A 172 20.40 -2.93 -11.47
N LEU A 173 19.63 -3.15 -10.39
CA LEU A 173 19.52 -2.20 -9.28
C LEU A 173 20.86 -1.97 -8.57
N GLN A 174 21.66 -3.02 -8.39
CA GLN A 174 23.01 -2.89 -7.80
C GLN A 174 23.89 -1.90 -8.59
N ARG A 175 23.89 -2.02 -9.92
CA ARG A 175 24.63 -1.10 -10.79
C ARG A 175 24.08 0.31 -10.76
N GLN A 176 22.76 0.47 -10.85
CA GLN A 176 22.11 1.79 -10.87
C GLN A 176 22.26 2.57 -9.56
N LEU A 177 22.26 1.86 -8.44
CA LEU A 177 22.28 2.47 -7.11
C LEU A 177 23.70 2.42 -6.46
N HIS A 178 24.67 1.81 -7.14
CA HIS A 178 26.01 1.60 -6.63
C HIS A 178 26.05 0.90 -5.27
N MET A 179 25.27 -0.18 -5.12
CA MET A 179 25.12 -0.92 -3.86
C MET A 179 25.52 -2.39 -4.00
N SER A 180 26.08 -2.96 -2.93
CA SER A 180 26.19 -4.41 -2.80
C SER A 180 24.79 -5.03 -2.63
N GLU A 181 24.67 -6.32 -2.96
CA GLU A 181 23.39 -7.05 -2.80
C GLU A 181 22.88 -7.01 -1.35
N ARG A 182 23.78 -7.20 -0.38
CA ARG A 182 23.45 -7.11 1.06
C ARG A 182 22.88 -5.73 1.43
N THR A 183 23.54 -4.66 0.96
CA THR A 183 23.09 -3.28 1.23
C THR A 183 21.75 -3.01 0.58
N LEU A 184 21.59 -3.41 -0.70
CA LEU A 184 20.36 -3.27 -1.44
C LEU A 184 19.21 -3.97 -0.72
N ARG A 185 19.37 -5.24 -0.37
CA ARG A 185 18.37 -6.04 0.34
C ARG A 185 17.94 -5.38 1.65
N ARG A 186 18.90 -5.00 2.51
CA ARG A 186 18.60 -4.34 3.78
C ARG A 186 17.80 -3.04 3.58
N ARG A 187 18.23 -2.16 2.65
CA ARG A 187 17.53 -0.91 2.40
C ARG A 187 16.12 -1.12 1.84
N PHE A 188 15.89 -2.17 1.04
CA PHE A 188 14.56 -2.55 0.61
C PHE A 188 13.69 -3.06 1.75
N GLU A 189 14.25 -3.90 2.63
CA GLU A 189 13.57 -4.38 3.82
C GLU A 189 13.20 -3.22 4.76
N ASP A 190 14.12 -2.27 4.95
CA ASP A 190 13.86 -1.07 5.75
C ASP A 190 12.77 -0.17 5.13
N ALA A 191 12.79 0.04 3.82
CA ALA A 191 11.91 0.99 3.13
C ALA A 191 10.54 0.42 2.76
N PHE A 192 10.49 -0.87 2.35
CA PHE A 192 9.29 -1.51 1.78
C PHE A 192 8.85 -2.77 2.55
N GLY A 193 9.59 -3.20 3.56
CA GLY A 193 9.29 -4.40 4.35
C GLY A 193 9.75 -5.72 3.72
N TYR A 194 10.26 -5.71 2.49
CA TYR A 194 10.71 -6.91 1.77
C TYR A 194 11.71 -6.58 0.67
N GLY A 195 12.37 -7.62 0.16
CA GLY A 195 13.40 -7.45 -0.86
C GLY A 195 12.85 -7.11 -2.26
N PRO A 196 13.76 -6.73 -3.20
CA PRO A 196 13.41 -6.26 -4.54
C PRO A 196 12.51 -7.22 -5.34
N LYS A 197 12.77 -8.53 -5.26
CA LYS A 197 11.99 -9.55 -5.99
C LYS A 197 10.53 -9.64 -5.53
N THR A 198 10.28 -9.41 -4.24
CA THR A 198 8.91 -9.41 -3.71
C THR A 198 8.17 -8.15 -4.16
N LEU A 199 8.83 -6.99 -4.10
CA LEU A 199 8.27 -5.74 -4.62
C LEU A 199 7.93 -5.85 -6.11
N ASP A 200 8.85 -6.36 -6.92
CA ASP A 200 8.62 -6.56 -8.36
C ASP A 200 7.44 -7.49 -8.64
N ARG A 201 7.34 -8.61 -7.92
CA ARG A 201 6.21 -9.53 -8.05
C ARG A 201 4.86 -8.84 -7.81
N ILE A 202 4.75 -8.06 -6.73
CA ILE A 202 3.53 -7.33 -6.38
C ILE A 202 3.22 -6.28 -7.46
N LEU A 203 4.19 -5.44 -7.81
CA LEU A 203 3.99 -4.37 -8.78
C LEU A 203 3.70 -4.89 -10.19
N ARG A 204 4.29 -6.04 -10.57
CA ARG A 204 4.00 -6.73 -11.84
C ARG A 204 2.54 -7.18 -11.89
N PHE A 205 2.02 -7.73 -10.80
CA PHE A 205 0.61 -8.10 -10.71
C PHE A 205 -0.30 -6.89 -10.86
N HIS A 206 0.00 -5.77 -10.20
CA HIS A 206 -0.77 -4.53 -10.35
C HIS A 206 -0.65 -3.92 -11.76
N ARG A 207 0.47 -4.09 -12.44
CA ARG A 207 0.63 -3.75 -13.84
C ARG A 207 -0.32 -4.58 -14.73
N PHE A 208 -0.39 -5.89 -14.50
CA PHE A 208 -1.35 -6.75 -15.20
C PHE A 208 -2.80 -6.29 -14.93
N ARG A 209 -3.17 -6.02 -13.67
CA ARG A 209 -4.52 -5.55 -13.33
C ARG A 209 -4.86 -4.21 -13.99
N ARG A 210 -3.91 -3.32 -14.14
CA ARG A 210 -4.10 -2.05 -14.86
C ARG A 210 -4.34 -2.30 -16.35
N LEU A 211 -3.53 -3.12 -16.99
CA LEU A 211 -3.69 -3.50 -18.39
C LEU A 211 -5.05 -4.17 -18.64
N GLN A 212 -5.45 -5.09 -17.79
CA GLN A 212 -6.75 -5.77 -17.86
C GLN A 212 -7.92 -4.79 -17.85
N ARG A 213 -7.87 -3.74 -16.99
CA ARG A 213 -8.90 -2.70 -16.97
C ARG A 213 -8.89 -1.79 -18.18
N GLN A 214 -7.73 -1.55 -18.78
CA GLN A 214 -7.57 -0.67 -19.95
C GLN A 214 -7.90 -1.38 -21.28
N GLN A 215 -7.65 -2.67 -21.36
CA GLN A 215 -7.69 -3.47 -22.60
C GLN A 215 -8.61 -4.71 -22.41
N GLY A 216 -9.83 -4.49 -21.89
CA GLY A 216 -10.73 -5.55 -21.43
C GLY A 216 -11.00 -6.71 -22.40
N GLU A 217 -10.87 -6.48 -23.71
CA GLU A 217 -11.06 -7.51 -24.76
C GLU A 217 -9.77 -8.27 -25.12
N ALA A 218 -8.61 -7.82 -24.63
CA ALA A 218 -7.35 -8.49 -24.92
C ALA A 218 -7.24 -9.84 -24.19
N SER A 219 -6.60 -10.82 -24.85
CA SER A 219 -6.42 -12.14 -24.24
C SER A 219 -5.54 -12.05 -22.99
N THR A 220 -5.91 -12.80 -21.95
CA THR A 220 -5.13 -12.88 -20.71
C THR A 220 -3.67 -13.26 -20.95
N ALA A 221 -3.40 -14.08 -21.98
CA ALA A 221 -2.03 -14.47 -22.35
C ALA A 221 -1.20 -13.29 -22.84
N LEU A 222 -1.77 -12.43 -23.71
CA LEU A 222 -1.10 -11.23 -24.21
C LEU A 222 -0.84 -10.23 -23.07
N LEU A 223 -1.86 -9.98 -22.24
CA LEU A 223 -1.72 -9.10 -21.08
C LEU A 223 -0.68 -9.60 -20.06
N ALA A 224 -0.56 -10.93 -19.91
CA ALA A 224 0.48 -11.52 -19.06
C ALA A 224 1.89 -11.18 -19.57
N ILE A 225 2.15 -11.38 -20.86
CA ILE A 225 3.44 -11.05 -21.48
C ILE A 225 3.73 -9.54 -21.36
N GLU A 226 2.76 -8.70 -21.67
CA GLU A 226 2.90 -7.22 -21.57
C GLU A 226 3.17 -6.76 -20.14
N ALA A 227 2.59 -7.42 -19.15
CA ALA A 227 2.86 -7.16 -17.73
C ALA A 227 4.24 -7.65 -17.26
N GLY A 228 4.96 -8.46 -18.06
CA GLY A 228 6.27 -8.99 -17.76
C GLY A 228 6.27 -10.39 -17.13
N TYR A 229 5.20 -11.18 -17.34
CA TYR A 229 5.18 -12.62 -17.02
C TYR A 229 5.75 -13.43 -18.19
N ALA A 230 6.37 -14.57 -17.88
CA ALA A 230 6.88 -15.47 -18.91
C ALA A 230 5.74 -16.09 -19.75
N ASP A 231 4.60 -16.38 -19.11
CA ASP A 231 3.43 -16.98 -19.72
C ASP A 231 2.18 -16.79 -18.84
N GLN A 232 1.02 -17.19 -19.37
CA GLN A 232 -0.25 -17.14 -18.64
C GLN A 232 -0.27 -18.04 -17.39
N ALA A 233 0.42 -19.18 -17.42
CA ALA A 233 0.46 -20.09 -16.27
C ALA A 233 1.23 -19.47 -15.10
N HIS A 234 2.31 -18.74 -15.40
CA HIS A 234 3.04 -17.96 -14.39
C HIS A 234 2.13 -16.89 -13.76
N LEU A 235 1.40 -16.12 -14.56
CA LEU A 235 0.42 -15.15 -14.06
C LEU A 235 -0.63 -15.81 -13.14
N ILE A 236 -1.21 -16.95 -13.56
CA ILE A 236 -2.24 -17.66 -12.76
C ILE A 236 -1.69 -18.08 -11.40
N ARG A 237 -0.45 -18.62 -11.35
CA ARG A 237 0.18 -18.98 -10.07
C ARG A 237 0.38 -17.75 -9.15
N GLU A 238 0.87 -16.65 -9.71
CA GLU A 238 1.08 -15.42 -8.93
C GLU A 238 -0.23 -14.77 -8.51
N SER A 239 -1.27 -14.77 -9.36
CA SER A 239 -2.61 -14.29 -8.99
C SER A 239 -3.16 -15.05 -7.80
N ARG A 240 -3.15 -16.39 -7.83
CA ARG A 240 -3.60 -17.22 -6.71
C ARG A 240 -2.82 -16.94 -5.43
N ARG A 241 -1.51 -16.71 -5.54
CA ARG A 241 -0.66 -16.38 -4.39
C ARG A 241 -0.99 -15.01 -3.78
N LEU A 242 -1.30 -14.01 -4.61
CA LEU A 242 -1.53 -12.63 -4.15
C LEU A 242 -2.99 -12.32 -3.81
N THR A 243 -3.93 -13.10 -4.31
CA THR A 243 -5.37 -12.81 -4.18
C THR A 243 -6.21 -13.99 -3.71
N GLY A 244 -5.64 -15.20 -3.72
CA GLY A 244 -6.39 -16.45 -3.49
C GLY A 244 -7.13 -16.98 -4.71
N VAL A 245 -7.28 -16.17 -5.77
CA VAL A 245 -8.12 -16.51 -6.94
C VAL A 245 -7.35 -16.37 -8.27
N THR A 246 -7.96 -16.83 -9.35
CA THR A 246 -7.39 -16.70 -10.70
C THR A 246 -7.66 -15.29 -11.27
N PRO A 247 -6.89 -14.86 -12.29
CA PRO A 247 -7.13 -13.56 -12.96
C PRO A 247 -8.55 -13.38 -13.50
N ALA A 248 -9.17 -14.46 -13.99
CA ALA A 248 -10.53 -14.43 -14.52
C ALA A 248 -11.60 -14.18 -13.44
N ALA A 249 -11.35 -14.55 -12.19
CA ALA A 249 -12.26 -14.29 -11.08
C ALA A 249 -12.12 -12.86 -10.52
N LEU A 250 -11.20 -12.06 -11.05
CA LEU A 250 -10.95 -10.67 -10.64
C LEU A 250 -11.54 -9.63 -11.61
N THR A 251 -12.22 -10.09 -12.65
CA THR A 251 -12.91 -9.23 -13.66
C THR A 251 -14.21 -8.67 -13.13
#